data_b21d8e5183417178b651d8869ff34bd3
#
_entry.id   b21d8e5183417178b651d8869ff34bd3
#
_cell.length_a   1.000
_cell.length_b   1.000
_cell.length_c   1.000
_cell.angle_alpha   90.00
_cell.angle_beta   90.00
_cell.angle_gamma   90.00
#
_symmetry.space_group_name_H-M   'P 1'
#
loop_
_entity.id
_entity.type
_entity.pdbx_description
1 polymer ?
#
loop_
_entity_poly.entity_id
_entity_poly.type
_entity_poly.pdbx_seq_one_letter_code
_entity_poly.pdbx_strand_id
1 'polypeptide(L)'
;MSHSIESPGSADAASSRRWLQRDRPILAYGFMLLAAVILVLNYFIKFPTLPDEAAAKFREYRDKKLPLHIETGDAVMLERYFATETPSAAVRVLDPATYTLKGGRVQRMLNRKSCWYAYLGPGSKLFVFQTYPGNTRELPSAAEIRRDRGLSFHIFARQGTTAVFWQEGDQCCVLVSDAPPEEVVRLAQASVK
;
A
#
# COMPACT_ATOMS: atom_id res chain seq x y z
N MET A 1 -4.24 84.49 -22.97
CA MET A 1 -5.18 83.34 -23.06
C MET A 1 -4.45 82.07 -22.63
N SER A 2 -4.63 81.74 -21.35
CA SER A 2 -3.98 80.58 -20.78
C SER A 2 -5.07 79.54 -20.48
N HIS A 3 -5.04 78.39 -21.18
CA HIS A 3 -5.90 77.26 -20.93
C HIS A 3 -5.26 76.39 -19.86
N SER A 4 -5.92 76.30 -18.70
CA SER A 4 -5.63 75.29 -17.69
C SER A 4 -6.25 73.96 -18.10
N ILE A 5 -5.43 72.91 -18.24
CA ILE A 5 -5.88 71.56 -18.44
C ILE A 5 -6.10 70.97 -17.06
N GLU A 6 -7.35 70.74 -16.68
CA GLU A 6 -7.71 69.90 -15.52
C GLU A 6 -7.50 68.44 -15.83
N SER A 7 -6.75 67.75 -14.97
CA SER A 7 -6.49 66.33 -15.06
C SER A 7 -7.59 65.53 -14.35
N PRO A 8 -8.38 64.70 -15.05
CA PRO A 8 -9.38 63.82 -14.43
C PRO A 8 -8.71 62.49 -14.07
N GLY A 9 -8.40 62.25 -12.82
CA GLY A 9 -7.76 60.97 -12.52
C GLY A 9 -7.65 60.51 -11.05
N SER A 10 -8.27 61.19 -10.08
CA SER A 10 -8.04 60.79 -8.68
C SER A 10 -9.23 60.14 -7.96
N ALA A 11 -10.40 60.08 -8.56
CA ALA A 11 -11.61 59.56 -7.89
C ALA A 11 -11.76 58.01 -8.00
N ASP A 12 -11.28 57.42 -9.09
CA ASP A 12 -11.48 55.97 -9.33
C ASP A 12 -10.55 55.06 -8.52
N ALA A 13 -9.36 55.52 -8.15
CA ALA A 13 -8.40 54.73 -7.37
C ALA A 13 -8.80 54.55 -5.90
N ALA A 14 -9.64 55.44 -5.37
CA ALA A 14 -10.11 55.35 -3.98
C ALA A 14 -11.32 54.42 -3.81
N SER A 15 -12.12 54.22 -4.85
CA SER A 15 -13.29 53.31 -4.82
C SER A 15 -12.90 51.86 -4.84
N SER A 16 -11.90 51.50 -5.64
CA SER A 16 -11.41 50.10 -5.76
C SER A 16 -10.75 49.57 -4.47
N ARG A 17 -10.10 50.46 -3.69
CA ARG A 17 -9.49 50.04 -2.41
C ARG A 17 -10.52 49.76 -1.31
N ARG A 18 -11.69 50.39 -1.34
CA ARG A 18 -12.74 50.14 -0.32
C ARG A 18 -13.45 48.84 -0.49
N TRP A 19 -13.59 48.30 -1.73
CA TRP A 19 -14.16 46.99 -2.00
C TRP A 19 -13.28 45.88 -1.42
N LEU A 20 -11.97 45.93 -1.65
CA LEU A 20 -11.01 44.96 -1.14
C LEU A 20 -10.92 44.91 0.39
N GLN A 21 -11.24 46.02 1.08
CA GLN A 21 -11.20 46.06 2.54
C GLN A 21 -12.46 45.47 3.20
N ARG A 22 -13.61 45.53 2.52
CA ARG A 22 -14.88 45.06 3.06
C ARG A 22 -15.03 43.53 2.96
N ASP A 23 -14.37 42.87 1.98
CA ASP A 23 -14.50 41.44 1.73
C ASP A 23 -13.39 40.62 2.40
N ARG A 24 -12.40 41.26 3.02
CA ARG A 24 -11.31 40.58 3.75
C ARG A 24 -11.79 39.59 4.81
N PRO A 25 -12.78 39.89 5.65
CA PRO A 25 -13.25 38.91 6.64
C PRO A 25 -13.94 37.70 5.99
N ILE A 26 -14.69 37.89 4.90
CA ILE A 26 -15.39 36.82 4.19
C ILE A 26 -14.39 35.86 3.56
N LEU A 27 -13.33 36.40 2.94
CA LEU A 27 -12.25 35.56 2.39
C LEU A 27 -11.50 34.80 3.50
N ALA A 28 -11.21 35.45 4.64
CA ALA A 28 -10.56 34.81 5.78
C ALA A 28 -11.40 33.66 6.35
N TYR A 29 -12.71 33.84 6.50
CA TYR A 29 -13.62 32.78 6.94
C TYR A 29 -13.72 31.62 5.90
N GLY A 30 -13.72 31.93 4.60
CA GLY A 30 -13.68 30.95 3.52
C GLY A 30 -12.43 30.08 3.58
N PHE A 31 -11.25 30.69 3.76
CA PHE A 31 -9.99 29.96 3.93
C PHE A 31 -9.96 29.11 5.21
N MET A 32 -10.49 29.61 6.32
CA MET A 32 -10.56 28.88 7.58
C MET A 32 -11.46 27.65 7.47
N LEU A 33 -12.61 27.79 6.82
CA LEU A 33 -13.55 26.72 6.58
C LEU A 33 -12.97 25.65 5.64
N LEU A 34 -12.30 26.08 4.57
CA LEU A 34 -11.60 25.16 3.65
C LEU A 34 -10.48 24.39 4.37
N ALA A 35 -9.66 25.08 5.17
CA ALA A 35 -8.62 24.44 5.98
C ALA A 35 -9.20 23.43 6.97
N ALA A 36 -10.30 23.76 7.64
CA ALA A 36 -11.00 22.86 8.55
C ALA A 36 -11.54 21.62 7.80
N VAL A 37 -12.14 21.81 6.62
CA VAL A 37 -12.60 20.69 5.78
C VAL A 37 -11.44 19.79 5.35
N ILE A 38 -10.31 20.37 4.91
CA ILE A 38 -9.11 19.64 4.54
C ILE A 38 -8.56 18.84 5.74
N LEU A 39 -8.51 19.43 6.92
CA LEU A 39 -8.07 18.76 8.15
C LEU A 39 -9.00 17.60 8.52
N VAL A 40 -10.31 17.81 8.44
CA VAL A 40 -11.32 16.76 8.69
C VAL A 40 -11.19 15.64 7.66
N LEU A 41 -11.06 15.96 6.37
CA LEU A 41 -10.86 14.97 5.32
C LEU A 41 -9.56 14.17 5.53
N ASN A 42 -8.44 14.83 5.85
CA ASN A 42 -7.18 14.14 6.16
C ASN A 42 -7.27 13.26 7.42
N TYR A 43 -8.08 13.64 8.40
CA TYR A 43 -8.31 12.82 9.60
C TYR A 43 -9.15 11.57 9.30
N PHE A 44 -10.15 11.68 8.43
CA PHE A 44 -11.04 10.57 8.08
C PHE A 44 -10.55 9.71 6.91
N ILE A 45 -9.80 10.28 5.94
CA ILE A 45 -9.22 9.54 4.82
C ILE A 45 -7.88 8.93 5.28
N LYS A 46 -7.95 7.80 5.94
CA LYS A 46 -6.76 6.96 6.14
C LYS A 46 -6.46 6.25 4.83
N PHE A 47 -5.46 6.69 4.10
CA PHE A 47 -4.96 5.93 2.95
C PHE A 47 -4.53 4.54 3.42
N PRO A 48 -4.96 3.46 2.73
CA PRO A 48 -4.55 2.12 3.09
C PRO A 48 -3.04 2.01 3.01
N THR A 49 -2.44 1.46 4.04
CA THR A 49 -1.01 1.15 4.07
C THR A 49 -0.75 -0.20 3.39
N LEU A 50 0.51 -0.48 3.03
CA LEU A 50 0.90 -1.78 2.46
C LEU A 50 0.43 -2.97 3.31
N PRO A 51 0.59 -2.98 4.66
CA PRO A 51 0.05 -4.04 5.50
C PRO A 51 -1.48 -4.16 5.47
N ASP A 52 -2.19 -3.03 5.40
CA ASP A 52 -3.66 -3.04 5.33
C ASP A 52 -4.14 -3.62 4.01
N GLU A 53 -3.48 -3.25 2.89
CA GLU A 53 -3.80 -3.78 1.57
C GLU A 53 -3.50 -5.28 1.47
N ALA A 54 -2.34 -5.73 1.95
CA ALA A 54 -1.98 -7.14 1.98
C ALA A 54 -3.00 -7.97 2.77
N ALA A 55 -3.40 -7.50 3.95
CA ALA A 55 -4.43 -8.14 4.76
C ALA A 55 -5.81 -8.12 4.09
N ALA A 56 -6.18 -7.04 3.39
CA ALA A 56 -7.43 -6.95 2.65
C ALA A 56 -7.47 -7.96 1.49
N LYS A 57 -6.41 -8.05 0.68
CA LYS A 57 -6.31 -9.00 -0.43
C LYS A 57 -6.31 -10.45 0.03
N PHE A 58 -5.67 -10.75 1.16
CA PHE A 58 -5.75 -12.06 1.79
C PHE A 58 -7.20 -12.42 2.13
N ARG A 59 -7.94 -11.53 2.77
CA ARG A 59 -9.36 -11.76 3.12
C ARG A 59 -10.23 -11.91 1.88
N GLU A 60 -10.05 -11.08 0.85
CA GLU A 60 -10.77 -11.21 -0.42
C GLU A 60 -10.59 -12.59 -1.03
N TYR A 61 -9.37 -13.14 -1.00
CA TYR A 61 -9.10 -14.49 -1.49
C TYR A 61 -9.72 -15.55 -0.60
N ARG A 62 -9.53 -15.47 0.71
CA ARG A 62 -10.13 -16.39 1.69
C ARG A 62 -11.64 -16.46 1.53
N ASP A 63 -12.29 -15.31 1.30
CA ASP A 63 -13.74 -15.19 1.12
C ASP A 63 -14.18 -15.53 -0.33
N LYS A 64 -13.29 -16.08 -1.18
CA LYS A 64 -13.51 -16.47 -2.57
C LYS A 64 -13.96 -15.33 -3.50
N LYS A 65 -13.65 -14.09 -3.14
CA LYS A 65 -13.93 -12.89 -3.95
C LYS A 65 -12.79 -12.57 -4.94
N LEU A 66 -11.63 -13.19 -4.73
CA LEU A 66 -10.42 -12.95 -5.51
C LEU A 66 -9.95 -14.28 -6.14
N PRO A 67 -10.29 -14.57 -7.42
CA PRO A 67 -9.87 -15.82 -8.07
C PRO A 67 -8.37 -15.83 -8.38
N LEU A 68 -7.78 -17.02 -8.47
CA LEU A 68 -6.45 -17.21 -9.03
C LEU A 68 -6.49 -17.02 -10.54
N HIS A 69 -5.39 -16.57 -11.15
CA HIS A 69 -5.24 -16.52 -12.61
C HIS A 69 -4.79 -17.86 -13.15
N ILE A 70 -4.02 -18.59 -12.36
CA ILE A 70 -3.58 -19.97 -12.65
C ILE A 70 -3.74 -20.79 -11.38
N GLU A 71 -4.43 -21.92 -11.51
CA GLU A 71 -4.55 -22.94 -10.47
C GLU A 71 -3.59 -24.05 -10.79
N THR A 72 -2.57 -24.23 -9.96
CA THR A 72 -1.54 -25.25 -10.15
C THR A 72 -0.86 -25.58 -8.82
N GLY A 73 -0.51 -26.86 -8.67
CA GLY A 73 0.40 -27.33 -7.60
C GLY A 73 1.86 -27.37 -8.03
N ASP A 74 2.16 -27.04 -9.28
CA ASP A 74 3.52 -27.05 -9.84
C ASP A 74 4.18 -25.68 -9.72
N ALA A 75 5.21 -25.60 -8.87
CA ALA A 75 5.96 -24.37 -8.62
C ALA A 75 6.67 -23.86 -9.89
N VAL A 76 7.22 -24.76 -10.72
CA VAL A 76 7.93 -24.40 -11.95
C VAL A 76 6.98 -23.79 -12.98
N MET A 77 5.77 -24.36 -13.09
CA MET A 77 4.73 -23.82 -13.96
C MET A 77 4.31 -22.42 -13.51
N LEU A 78 4.18 -22.21 -12.21
CA LEU A 78 3.81 -20.91 -11.64
C LEU A 78 4.92 -19.87 -11.81
N GLU A 79 6.18 -20.24 -11.63
CA GLU A 79 7.33 -19.37 -11.88
C GLU A 79 7.40 -18.92 -13.35
N ARG A 80 7.17 -19.84 -14.30
CA ARG A 80 7.11 -19.51 -15.74
C ARG A 80 5.98 -18.52 -16.04
N TYR A 81 4.82 -18.72 -15.44
CA TYR A 81 3.70 -17.78 -15.57
C TYR A 81 4.10 -16.39 -15.06
N PHE A 82 4.71 -16.29 -13.88
CA PHE A 82 5.15 -15.01 -13.36
C PHE A 82 6.25 -14.36 -14.21
N ALA A 83 7.20 -15.14 -14.72
CA ALA A 83 8.25 -14.62 -15.61
C ALA A 83 7.68 -14.04 -16.91
N THR A 84 6.59 -14.60 -17.43
CA THR A 84 5.90 -14.07 -18.60
C THR A 84 5.15 -12.77 -18.29
N GLU A 85 4.43 -12.73 -17.16
CA GLU A 85 3.58 -11.59 -16.80
C GLU A 85 4.36 -10.42 -16.16
N THR A 86 5.50 -10.73 -15.51
CA THR A 86 6.33 -9.78 -14.77
C THR A 86 7.82 -10.04 -15.00
N PRO A 87 8.36 -9.80 -16.22
CA PRO A 87 9.74 -10.15 -16.55
C PRO A 87 10.81 -9.50 -15.67
N SER A 88 10.48 -8.38 -15.03
CA SER A 88 11.39 -7.66 -14.11
C SER A 88 11.40 -8.21 -12.68
N ALA A 89 10.50 -9.14 -12.36
CA ALA A 89 10.43 -9.74 -11.02
C ALA A 89 11.02 -11.15 -11.06
N ALA A 90 12.15 -11.34 -10.42
CA ALA A 90 12.69 -12.68 -10.15
C ALA A 90 11.83 -13.33 -9.04
N VAL A 91 10.72 -13.94 -9.42
CA VAL A 91 9.83 -14.61 -8.48
C VAL A 91 10.27 -16.05 -8.33
N ARG A 92 10.55 -16.42 -7.11
CA ARG A 92 10.77 -17.80 -6.72
C ARG A 92 9.54 -18.28 -5.96
N VAL A 93 8.93 -19.34 -6.45
CA VAL A 93 7.85 -20.04 -5.75
C VAL A 93 8.49 -21.01 -4.75
N LEU A 94 8.14 -20.85 -3.49
CA LEU A 94 8.63 -21.77 -2.45
C LEU A 94 7.90 -23.09 -2.59
N ASP A 95 8.62 -24.19 -2.32
CA ASP A 95 8.03 -25.54 -2.27
C ASP A 95 8.30 -26.16 -0.88
N PRO A 96 7.62 -25.71 0.16
CA PRO A 96 7.76 -26.29 1.49
C PRO A 96 6.97 -27.58 1.54
N ALA A 97 7.64 -28.69 1.84
CA ALA A 97 7.11 -30.06 1.80
C ALA A 97 5.78 -30.30 2.57
N THR A 98 5.46 -29.42 3.52
CA THR A 98 4.24 -29.53 4.35
C THR A 98 3.10 -28.61 3.88
N TYR A 99 3.30 -27.87 2.78
CA TYR A 99 2.31 -26.92 2.25
C TYR A 99 1.92 -27.31 0.82
N THR A 100 0.64 -27.20 0.51
CA THR A 100 0.13 -27.48 -0.83
C THR A 100 -0.06 -26.18 -1.59
N LEU A 101 0.70 -25.99 -2.67
CA LEU A 101 0.51 -24.86 -3.58
C LEU A 101 -0.87 -24.95 -4.24
N LYS A 102 -1.59 -23.84 -4.30
CA LYS A 102 -2.91 -23.72 -4.94
C LYS A 102 -2.86 -23.01 -6.27
N GLY A 103 -1.85 -22.20 -6.50
CA GLY A 103 -1.68 -21.40 -7.70
C GLY A 103 -1.38 -19.95 -7.36
N GLY A 104 -1.53 -19.08 -8.37
CA GLY A 104 -1.17 -17.68 -8.20
C GLY A 104 -1.87 -16.75 -9.16
N ARG A 105 -1.54 -15.49 -9.01
CA ARG A 105 -2.01 -14.40 -9.85
C ARG A 105 -1.02 -13.24 -9.85
N VAL A 106 -1.06 -12.45 -10.91
CA VAL A 106 -0.44 -11.13 -10.93
C VAL A 106 -1.51 -10.10 -10.58
N GLN A 107 -1.20 -9.24 -9.65
CA GLN A 107 -2.10 -8.16 -9.22
C GLN A 107 -1.30 -6.88 -8.96
N ARG A 108 -1.99 -5.82 -8.62
CA ARG A 108 -1.33 -4.60 -8.13
C ARG A 108 -1.37 -4.56 -6.62
N MET A 109 -0.25 -4.15 -6.02
CA MET A 109 -0.13 -3.75 -4.64
C MET A 109 0.24 -2.27 -4.62
N LEU A 110 -0.67 -1.43 -4.16
CA LEU A 110 -0.66 -0.01 -4.50
C LEU A 110 -0.53 0.14 -6.04
N ASN A 111 0.41 0.87 -6.55
CA ASN A 111 0.57 1.04 -8.00
C ASN A 111 1.60 0.09 -8.66
N ARG A 112 2.09 -0.94 -7.94
CA ARG A 112 3.15 -1.84 -8.41
C ARG A 112 2.58 -3.19 -8.80
N LYS A 113 3.09 -3.77 -9.91
CA LYS A 113 2.80 -5.17 -10.23
C LYS A 113 3.41 -6.05 -9.15
N SER A 114 2.66 -7.02 -8.69
CA SER A 114 3.08 -8.01 -7.70
C SER A 114 2.68 -9.41 -8.12
N CYS A 115 3.55 -10.36 -7.83
CA CYS A 115 3.28 -11.78 -7.95
C CYS A 115 2.74 -12.28 -6.62
N TRP A 116 1.63 -12.98 -6.67
CA TRP A 116 0.86 -13.40 -5.52
C TRP A 116 0.52 -14.90 -5.67
N TYR A 117 0.79 -15.72 -4.67
CA TYR A 117 0.49 -17.14 -4.71
C TYR A 117 0.10 -17.69 -3.35
N ALA A 118 -0.76 -18.72 -3.36
CA ALA A 118 -1.42 -19.23 -2.18
C ALA A 118 -1.04 -20.68 -1.89
N TYR A 119 -0.91 -21.00 -0.60
CA TYR A 119 -0.72 -22.35 -0.09
C TYR A 119 -1.78 -22.70 0.94
N LEU A 120 -2.09 -23.99 1.02
CA LEU A 120 -2.71 -24.59 2.19
C LEU A 120 -1.63 -25.26 3.04
N GLY A 121 -1.52 -24.87 4.27
CA GLY A 121 -0.67 -25.46 5.27
C GLY A 121 -1.40 -26.50 6.14
N PRO A 122 -0.74 -27.00 7.19
CA PRO A 122 -1.32 -27.92 8.15
C PRO A 122 -2.62 -27.38 8.75
N GLY A 123 -3.62 -28.26 8.90
CA GLY A 123 -4.95 -27.86 9.40
C GLY A 123 -5.75 -27.00 8.42
N SER A 124 -5.46 -27.05 7.13
CA SER A 124 -6.11 -26.27 6.07
C SER A 124 -5.99 -24.76 6.25
N LYS A 125 -4.96 -24.29 6.96
CA LYS A 125 -4.65 -22.88 7.12
C LYS A 125 -4.18 -22.29 5.81
N LEU A 126 -4.66 -21.12 5.48
CA LEU A 126 -4.28 -20.41 4.26
C LEU A 126 -3.06 -19.52 4.49
N PHE A 127 -2.08 -19.62 3.60
CA PHE A 127 -0.91 -18.75 3.54
C PHE A 127 -0.80 -18.12 2.17
N VAL A 128 -0.50 -16.85 2.13
CA VAL A 128 -0.35 -16.10 0.89
C VAL A 128 1.02 -15.45 0.87
N PHE A 129 1.80 -15.80 -0.14
CA PHE A 129 3.02 -15.10 -0.49
C PHE A 129 2.75 -14.03 -1.53
N GLN A 130 3.44 -12.91 -1.39
CA GLN A 130 3.42 -11.84 -2.37
C GLN A 130 4.79 -11.22 -2.49
N THR A 131 5.23 -10.96 -3.72
CA THR A 131 6.47 -10.24 -4.00
C THR A 131 6.19 -9.07 -4.92
N TYR A 132 6.84 -7.93 -4.69
CA TYR A 132 6.73 -6.74 -5.52
C TYR A 132 8.03 -5.91 -5.46
N PRO A 133 8.37 -5.17 -6.54
CA PRO A 133 9.50 -4.25 -6.51
C PRO A 133 9.24 -3.13 -5.48
N GLY A 134 10.13 -2.99 -4.50
CA GLY A 134 9.94 -2.01 -3.45
C GLY A 134 10.91 -2.17 -2.29
N ASN A 135 10.71 -1.36 -1.27
CA ASN A 135 11.60 -1.34 -0.11
C ASN A 135 10.79 -1.35 1.19
N THR A 136 11.27 -2.09 2.19
CA THR A 136 10.66 -2.13 3.53
C THR A 136 10.70 -0.78 4.26
N ARG A 137 11.51 0.19 3.80
CA ARG A 137 11.50 1.57 4.32
C ARG A 137 10.18 2.31 4.06
N GLU A 138 9.39 1.86 3.09
CA GLU A 138 8.08 2.41 2.78
C GLU A 138 6.97 1.91 3.71
N LEU A 139 7.28 0.92 4.55
CA LEU A 139 6.34 0.39 5.52
C LEU A 139 6.11 1.40 6.66
N PRO A 140 4.89 1.46 7.20
CA PRO A 140 4.66 2.17 8.46
C PRO A 140 5.43 1.50 9.60
N SER A 141 5.47 2.15 10.76
CA SER A 141 6.09 1.55 11.95
C SER A 141 5.43 0.19 12.25
N ALA A 142 6.25 -0.86 12.25
CA ALA A 142 5.81 -2.20 12.58
C ALA A 142 5.56 -2.34 14.10
N ALA A 143 4.61 -3.20 14.47
CA ALA A 143 4.38 -3.52 15.87
C ALA A 143 5.56 -4.29 16.47
N GLU A 144 6.23 -5.10 15.66
CA GLU A 144 7.38 -5.90 16.02
C GLU A 144 8.32 -6.05 14.82
N ILE A 145 9.63 -6.04 15.08
CA ILE A 145 10.66 -6.34 14.10
C ILE A 145 11.55 -7.45 14.66
N ARG A 146 11.60 -8.57 13.95
CA ARG A 146 12.54 -9.67 14.26
C ARG A 146 13.69 -9.67 13.26
N ARG A 147 14.88 -10.00 13.73
CA ARG A 147 16.07 -10.14 12.88
C ARG A 147 16.48 -11.60 12.83
N ASP A 148 16.70 -12.09 11.63
CA ASP A 148 17.23 -13.44 11.38
C ASP A 148 18.05 -13.44 10.09
N ARG A 149 19.24 -14.11 10.11
CA ARG A 149 20.15 -14.22 8.97
C ARG A 149 20.46 -12.89 8.26
N GLY A 150 20.59 -11.80 9.01
CA GLY A 150 20.88 -10.48 8.48
C GLY A 150 19.68 -9.74 7.88
N LEU A 151 18.50 -10.37 7.85
CA LEU A 151 17.25 -9.73 7.39
C LEU A 151 16.42 -9.23 8.57
N SER A 152 15.63 -8.20 8.30
CA SER A 152 14.64 -7.66 9.24
C SER A 152 13.22 -8.05 8.76
N PHE A 153 12.50 -8.74 9.62
CA PHE A 153 11.11 -9.16 9.42
C PHE A 153 10.19 -8.18 10.15
N HIS A 154 9.43 -7.40 9.41
CA HIS A 154 8.47 -6.42 9.93
C HIS A 154 7.10 -7.07 10.07
N ILE A 155 6.61 -7.18 11.30
CA ILE A 155 5.41 -7.95 11.64
C ILE A 155 4.26 -6.99 11.93
N PHE A 156 3.14 -7.20 11.25
CA PHE A 156 1.92 -6.42 11.39
C PHE A 156 0.75 -7.34 11.68
N ALA A 157 0.07 -7.10 12.81
CA ALA A 157 -1.22 -7.74 13.10
C ALA A 157 -2.35 -6.80 12.65
N ARG A 158 -3.24 -7.28 11.80
CA ARG A 158 -4.35 -6.50 11.23
C ARG A 158 -5.61 -7.36 11.15
N GLN A 159 -6.62 -7.01 11.93
CA GLN A 159 -7.96 -7.62 11.84
C GLN A 159 -7.95 -9.16 11.76
N GLY A 160 -7.22 -9.81 12.67
CA GLY A 160 -7.13 -11.28 12.72
C GLY A 160 -6.21 -11.90 11.68
N THR A 161 -5.43 -11.12 10.95
CA THR A 161 -4.37 -11.60 10.07
C THR A 161 -3.01 -11.12 10.51
N THR A 162 -1.97 -11.91 10.27
CA THR A 162 -0.58 -11.53 10.44
C THR A 162 0.07 -11.37 9.07
N ALA A 163 0.67 -10.21 8.83
CA ALA A 163 1.46 -9.93 7.65
C ALA A 163 2.93 -9.71 8.05
N VAL A 164 3.84 -10.45 7.44
CA VAL A 164 5.28 -10.38 7.67
C VAL A 164 5.95 -9.90 6.39
N PHE A 165 6.68 -8.80 6.49
CA PHE A 165 7.39 -8.18 5.36
C PHE A 165 8.89 -8.29 5.57
N TRP A 166 9.63 -8.59 4.50
CA TRP A 166 11.09 -8.56 4.48
C TRP A 166 11.61 -8.15 3.11
N GLN A 167 12.89 -7.82 3.04
CA GLN A 167 13.56 -7.38 1.83
C GLN A 167 14.50 -8.46 1.31
N GLU A 168 14.37 -8.84 0.03
CA GLU A 168 15.34 -9.67 -0.68
C GLU A 168 15.81 -8.93 -1.95
N GLY A 169 17.02 -8.40 -1.92
CA GLY A 169 17.52 -7.56 -3.01
C GLY A 169 16.67 -6.30 -3.19
N ASP A 170 16.14 -6.10 -4.37
CA ASP A 170 15.22 -5.02 -4.75
C ASP A 170 13.73 -5.37 -4.63
N GLN A 171 13.44 -6.59 -4.15
CA GLN A 171 12.08 -7.09 -3.96
C GLN A 171 11.67 -7.00 -2.49
N CYS A 172 10.47 -6.52 -2.25
CA CYS A 172 9.81 -6.67 -0.97
C CYS A 172 8.94 -7.92 -1.00
N CYS A 173 9.19 -8.83 -0.05
CA CYS A 173 8.46 -10.07 0.14
C CYS A 173 7.47 -9.91 1.27
N VAL A 174 6.31 -10.54 1.13
CA VAL A 174 5.22 -10.51 2.12
C VAL A 174 4.65 -11.90 2.29
N LEU A 175 4.47 -12.31 3.52
CA LEU A 175 3.70 -13.50 3.88
C LEU A 175 2.51 -13.07 4.75
N VAL A 176 1.31 -13.46 4.34
CA VAL A 176 0.07 -13.15 5.07
C VAL A 176 -0.70 -14.42 5.39
N SER A 177 -1.20 -14.52 6.60
CA SER A 177 -2.04 -15.64 7.05
C SER A 177 -2.91 -15.24 8.24
N ASP A 178 -3.98 -15.98 8.47
CA ASP A 178 -4.77 -15.98 9.71
C ASP A 178 -4.32 -17.07 10.71
N ALA A 179 -3.21 -17.76 10.42
CA ALA A 179 -2.53 -18.65 11.36
C ALA A 179 -1.92 -17.86 12.54
N PRO A 180 -1.58 -18.53 13.65
CA PRO A 180 -0.89 -17.88 14.77
C PRO A 180 0.35 -17.13 14.32
N PRO A 181 0.62 -15.91 14.84
CA PRO A 181 1.72 -15.06 14.40
C PRO A 181 3.08 -15.76 14.37
N GLU A 182 3.37 -16.59 15.37
CA GLU A 182 4.62 -17.34 15.47
C GLU A 182 4.80 -18.35 14.31
N GLU A 183 3.72 -18.93 13.82
CA GLU A 183 3.75 -19.85 12.69
C GLU A 183 4.05 -19.08 11.39
N VAL A 184 3.43 -17.92 11.21
CA VAL A 184 3.65 -17.07 10.03
C VAL A 184 5.08 -16.55 9.99
N VAL A 185 5.59 -16.07 11.11
CA VAL A 185 6.98 -15.60 11.22
C VAL A 185 7.98 -16.71 10.95
N ARG A 186 7.79 -17.88 11.55
CA ARG A 186 8.66 -19.05 11.34
C ARG A 186 8.67 -19.48 9.87
N LEU A 187 7.51 -19.46 9.19
CA LEU A 187 7.45 -19.77 7.75
C LEU A 187 8.16 -18.70 6.92
N ALA A 188 7.98 -17.41 7.24
CA ALA A 188 8.68 -16.33 6.56
C ALA A 188 10.20 -16.47 6.71
N GLN A 189 10.70 -16.76 7.92
CA GLN A 189 12.13 -17.00 8.17
C GLN A 189 12.67 -18.23 7.45
N ALA A 190 11.90 -19.33 7.40
CA ALA A 190 12.27 -20.54 6.67
C ALA A 190 12.28 -20.35 5.15
N SER A 191 11.58 -19.34 4.64
CA SER A 191 11.48 -19.03 3.21
C SER A 191 12.71 -18.32 2.65
N VAL A 192 13.54 -17.75 3.52
CA VAL A 192 14.80 -17.07 3.17
C VAL A 192 15.92 -18.09 3.05
N LYS A 193 16.76 -17.94 2.03
CA LYS A 193 17.98 -18.76 1.83
C LYS A 193 19.16 -18.24 2.64
#